data_91256fd1275d1849e3e1350eb964328c
#
_entry.id   91256fd1275d1849e3e1350eb964328c
#
_cell.length_a   1.000
_cell.length_b   1.000
_cell.length_c   1.000
_cell.angle_alpha   90.00
_cell.angle_beta   90.00
_cell.angle_gamma   90.00
#
_symmetry.space_group_name_H-M   'P 1'
#
loop_
_entity.id
_entity.type
_entity.pdbx_description
1 polymer ?
#
loop_
_entity_poly.entity_id
_entity_poly.type
_entity_poly.pdbx_seq_one_letter_code
_entity_poly.pdbx_strand_id
1 'polypeptide(L)'
;MGEKGEKIRLINAGSETEEAMLIVSEIISRMRRDGAGYEDFAILYRTNAQSRALEEQLRRRNIPYMIYSGISFFERAEVKDLMAYFKLCVNPGDDESFKRVVNLPARGIGATSVSALGECARAHGCPLFKAAYMPDTEVFGLRQAAAAKIRAFCDMIGGFAVAAPATDAFDLARRIADDSGIYSFYRSDNSIEGQARLANVDELLNSVASFVEDQREELEDPSSAVVFTLQDFLEDVSLLSNVDVSDDDSNRVALMTVHSAKGLEFPYVFVAGMEENLFPSASMLLSRQDIEEERRLFYVAVTRAGRAVTLSFADSRMRNGNHESNAPSRFIKEIDSRYIENPLGGDDREPAASGGGGFGFRFGGGPSRYGAPSRPSASSARPGYGVPSRPAGAAAASSRPVSAKPEVIDPDFVPVPMTELYAGERIEHNRFGAGVIKEITGTVPDLKAKVVFDDYGEKLLLLKFAKMRPAKG
;
A
#
# COMPACT_ATOMS: atom_id res chain seq x y z
N MET A 1 -39.31 -9.50 4.96
CA MET A 1 -38.72 -9.63 3.62
C MET A 1 -38.49 -8.21 3.14
N GLY A 2 -37.25 -7.81 2.88
CA GLY A 2 -36.97 -6.50 2.35
C GLY A 2 -37.52 -6.31 0.93
N GLU A 3 -37.69 -5.07 0.50
CA GLU A 3 -38.02 -4.75 -0.88
C GLU A 3 -36.93 -5.30 -1.82
N LYS A 4 -37.30 -5.66 -3.06
CA LYS A 4 -36.35 -6.15 -4.06
C LYS A 4 -35.48 -4.99 -4.49
N GLY A 5 -34.18 -5.04 -4.16
CA GLY A 5 -33.18 -4.05 -4.57
C GLY A 5 -32.89 -4.06 -6.08
N GLU A 6 -32.07 -3.10 -6.51
CA GLU A 6 -31.53 -3.04 -7.86
C GLU A 6 -30.61 -4.24 -8.15
N LYS A 7 -30.40 -4.55 -9.44
CA LYS A 7 -29.36 -5.50 -9.83
C LYS A 7 -27.97 -4.90 -9.54
N ILE A 8 -27.01 -5.77 -9.31
CA ILE A 8 -25.61 -5.39 -9.12
C ILE A 8 -25.08 -4.83 -10.43
N ARG A 9 -24.53 -3.63 -10.39
CA ARG A 9 -23.88 -3.00 -11.52
C ARG A 9 -22.39 -3.31 -11.52
N LEU A 10 -21.83 -3.60 -12.71
CA LEU A 10 -20.39 -3.73 -12.89
C LEU A 10 -19.84 -2.49 -13.61
N ILE A 11 -18.72 -1.99 -13.13
CA ILE A 11 -17.89 -0.97 -13.79
C ILE A 11 -16.57 -1.64 -14.18
N ASN A 12 -16.26 -1.66 -15.47
CA ASN A 12 -14.96 -2.02 -16.01
C ASN A 12 -14.23 -0.74 -16.40
N ALA A 13 -13.03 -0.53 -15.91
CA ALA A 13 -12.16 0.59 -16.19
C ALA A 13 -10.83 0.11 -16.80
N GLY A 14 -10.16 0.92 -17.58
CA GLY A 14 -8.84 0.62 -18.13
C GLY A 14 -7.73 0.73 -17.09
N SER A 15 -7.89 1.68 -16.12
CA SER A 15 -6.91 1.93 -15.06
C SER A 15 -7.57 2.21 -13.71
N GLU A 16 -6.77 2.25 -12.62
CA GLU A 16 -7.24 2.64 -11.29
C GLU A 16 -7.74 4.09 -11.23
N THR A 17 -7.13 4.97 -11.99
CA THR A 17 -7.56 6.38 -12.07
C THR A 17 -8.92 6.49 -12.76
N GLU A 18 -9.12 5.77 -13.86
CA GLU A 18 -10.40 5.69 -14.54
C GLU A 18 -11.47 5.00 -13.68
N GLU A 19 -11.12 3.94 -12.94
CA GLU A 19 -12.03 3.28 -11.99
C GLU A 19 -12.57 4.28 -10.98
N ALA A 20 -11.68 5.05 -10.34
CA ALA A 20 -12.07 6.08 -9.38
C ALA A 20 -12.94 7.18 -10.01
N MET A 21 -12.60 7.62 -11.23
CA MET A 21 -13.38 8.62 -11.98
C MET A 21 -14.78 8.11 -12.30
N LEU A 22 -14.93 6.86 -12.73
CA LEU A 22 -16.22 6.26 -13.06
C LEU A 22 -17.09 6.08 -11.80
N ILE A 23 -16.50 5.66 -10.68
CA ILE A 23 -17.20 5.57 -9.38
C ILE A 23 -17.74 6.94 -8.98
N VAL A 24 -16.91 7.98 -9.01
CA VAL A 24 -17.31 9.35 -8.63
C VAL A 24 -18.38 9.87 -9.58
N SER A 25 -18.28 9.58 -10.88
CA SER A 25 -19.28 9.97 -11.88
C SER A 25 -20.63 9.28 -11.63
N GLU A 26 -20.63 8.01 -11.22
CA GLU A 26 -21.85 7.28 -10.86
C GLU A 26 -22.49 7.82 -9.59
N ILE A 27 -21.68 8.21 -8.58
CA ILE A 27 -22.19 8.89 -7.37
C ILE A 27 -22.95 10.17 -7.77
N ILE A 28 -22.33 11.03 -8.58
CA ILE A 28 -22.97 12.28 -9.06
C ILE A 28 -24.24 11.99 -9.83
N SER A 29 -24.22 10.95 -10.69
CA SER A 29 -25.39 10.52 -11.47
C SER A 29 -26.53 10.09 -10.59
N ARG A 30 -26.27 9.26 -9.55
CA ARG A 30 -27.26 8.78 -8.61
C ARG A 30 -27.81 9.88 -7.73
N MET A 31 -26.98 10.80 -7.26
CA MET A 31 -27.47 11.98 -6.54
C MET A 31 -28.51 12.77 -7.33
N ARG A 32 -28.27 12.97 -8.61
CA ARG A 32 -29.23 13.69 -9.50
C ARG A 32 -30.48 12.89 -9.80
N ARG A 33 -30.36 11.58 -9.99
CA ARG A 33 -31.46 10.70 -10.38
C ARG A 33 -32.35 10.36 -9.18
N ASP A 34 -31.71 10.02 -8.05
CA ASP A 34 -32.39 9.41 -6.90
C ASP A 34 -32.60 10.41 -5.76
N GLY A 35 -32.06 11.64 -5.86
CA GLY A 35 -32.15 12.68 -4.82
C GLY A 35 -31.34 12.34 -3.56
N ALA A 36 -30.31 11.48 -3.70
CA ALA A 36 -29.48 11.04 -2.59
C ALA A 36 -28.50 12.13 -2.12
N GLY A 37 -28.17 12.15 -0.82
CA GLY A 37 -27.07 12.95 -0.26
C GLY A 37 -25.71 12.22 -0.38
N TYR A 38 -24.60 12.89 -0.11
CA TYR A 38 -23.29 12.24 -0.09
C TYR A 38 -23.18 11.18 1.02
N GLU A 39 -23.87 11.37 2.13
CA GLU A 39 -23.93 10.44 3.26
C GLU A 39 -24.57 9.09 2.91
N ASP A 40 -25.32 9.03 1.81
CA ASP A 40 -25.96 7.80 1.35
C ASP A 40 -24.98 6.84 0.64
N PHE A 41 -23.75 7.29 0.37
CA PHE A 41 -22.76 6.56 -0.41
C PHE A 41 -21.59 6.06 0.43
N ALA A 42 -21.21 4.79 0.23
CA ALA A 42 -19.97 4.24 0.74
C ALA A 42 -19.14 3.63 -0.37
N ILE A 43 -17.83 3.87 -0.35
CA ILE A 43 -16.84 3.22 -1.22
C ILE A 43 -15.99 2.30 -0.34
N LEU A 44 -16.09 1.01 -0.60
CA LEU A 44 -15.39 -0.04 0.13
C LEU A 44 -14.22 -0.56 -0.70
N TYR A 45 -13.07 -0.74 -0.07
CA TYR A 45 -11.87 -1.28 -0.69
C TYR A 45 -11.19 -2.30 0.21
N ARG A 46 -10.35 -3.17 -0.38
CA ARG A 46 -9.70 -4.25 0.36
C ARG A 46 -8.50 -3.79 1.16
N THR A 47 -7.68 -2.92 0.61
CA THR A 47 -6.46 -2.40 1.24
C THR A 47 -6.46 -0.88 1.28
N ASN A 48 -5.78 -0.34 2.28
CA ASN A 48 -5.70 1.11 2.46
C ASN A 48 -5.02 1.86 1.30
N ALA A 49 -4.10 1.22 0.59
CA ALA A 49 -3.42 1.81 -0.56
C ALA A 49 -4.41 2.26 -1.65
N GLN A 50 -5.49 1.48 -1.87
CA GLN A 50 -6.52 1.80 -2.87
C GLN A 50 -7.25 3.13 -2.62
N SER A 51 -7.20 3.69 -1.40
CA SER A 51 -7.90 4.94 -1.10
C SER A 51 -7.36 6.14 -1.87
N ARG A 52 -6.07 6.12 -2.27
CA ARG A 52 -5.40 7.26 -2.92
C ARG A 52 -6.15 7.75 -4.16
N ALA A 53 -6.32 6.90 -5.17
CA ALA A 53 -6.99 7.29 -6.42
C ALA A 53 -8.43 7.77 -6.18
N LEU A 54 -9.15 7.14 -5.24
CA LEU A 54 -10.50 7.55 -4.84
C LEU A 54 -10.50 8.92 -4.17
N GLU A 55 -9.58 9.15 -3.22
CA GLU A 55 -9.43 10.44 -2.53
C GLU A 55 -9.10 11.56 -3.51
N GLU A 56 -8.17 11.33 -4.44
CA GLU A 56 -7.78 12.30 -5.48
C GLU A 56 -8.97 12.66 -6.38
N GLN A 57 -9.74 11.69 -6.85
CA GLN A 57 -10.88 11.95 -7.73
C GLN A 57 -12.04 12.66 -6.98
N LEU A 58 -12.28 12.33 -5.72
CA LEU A 58 -13.26 13.05 -4.91
C LEU A 58 -12.83 14.51 -4.68
N ARG A 59 -11.55 14.76 -4.39
CA ARG A 59 -10.99 16.11 -4.24
C ARG A 59 -11.05 16.92 -5.54
N ARG A 60 -10.62 16.33 -6.67
CA ARG A 60 -10.70 16.98 -7.99
C ARG A 60 -12.13 17.43 -8.37
N ARG A 61 -13.14 16.75 -7.83
CA ARG A 61 -14.56 17.06 -8.04
C ARG A 61 -15.19 17.86 -6.90
N ASN A 62 -14.41 18.28 -5.88
CA ASN A 62 -14.88 18.97 -4.68
C ASN A 62 -16.00 18.21 -3.96
N ILE A 63 -15.93 16.89 -3.90
CA ILE A 63 -16.88 16.03 -3.20
C ILE A 63 -16.36 15.77 -1.78
N PRO A 64 -17.12 16.15 -0.74
CA PRO A 64 -16.72 15.89 0.63
C PRO A 64 -16.75 14.40 0.93
N TYR A 65 -15.71 13.92 1.60
CA TYR A 65 -15.60 12.51 2.00
C TYR A 65 -15.04 12.38 3.41
N MET A 66 -15.25 11.21 4.02
CA MET A 66 -14.69 10.84 5.31
C MET A 66 -14.12 9.43 5.27
N ILE A 67 -12.94 9.25 5.85
CA ILE A 67 -12.31 7.93 5.96
C ILE A 67 -12.64 7.34 7.32
N TYR A 68 -13.38 6.23 7.33
CA TYR A 68 -13.74 5.51 8.54
C TYR A 68 -12.61 4.61 9.01
N SER A 69 -12.27 4.70 10.29
CA SER A 69 -11.23 3.87 10.95
C SER A 69 -9.86 3.98 10.27
N GLY A 70 -9.56 5.15 9.72
CA GLY A 70 -8.29 5.41 9.02
C GLY A 70 -7.97 6.90 8.95
N ILE A 71 -6.89 7.18 8.28
CA ILE A 71 -6.43 8.54 7.95
C ILE A 71 -6.23 8.64 6.44
N SER A 72 -6.31 9.85 5.90
CA SER A 72 -6.04 10.13 4.48
C SER A 72 -4.70 9.56 4.03
N PHE A 73 -4.62 9.16 2.77
CA PHE A 73 -3.41 8.54 2.22
C PHE A 73 -2.16 9.38 2.46
N PHE A 74 -2.20 10.68 2.14
CA PHE A 74 -1.07 11.60 2.34
C PHE A 74 -0.81 11.96 3.81
N GLU A 75 -1.71 11.59 4.73
CA GLU A 75 -1.55 11.80 6.16
C GLU A 75 -0.80 10.64 6.86
N ARG A 76 -0.64 9.49 6.19
CA ARG A 76 0.03 8.30 6.75
C ARG A 76 1.50 8.54 7.00
N ALA A 77 2.02 7.97 8.08
CA ALA A 77 3.39 8.21 8.52
C ALA A 77 4.43 7.86 7.46
N GLU A 78 4.32 6.66 6.88
CA GLU A 78 5.21 6.14 5.84
C GLU A 78 5.17 6.96 4.55
N VAL A 79 3.99 7.47 4.19
CA VAL A 79 3.82 8.37 3.04
C VAL A 79 4.45 9.72 3.33
N LYS A 80 4.17 10.31 4.51
CA LYS A 80 4.81 11.57 4.95
C LYS A 80 6.33 11.44 5.04
N ASP A 81 6.84 10.28 5.40
CA ASP A 81 8.28 10.04 5.50
C ASP A 81 8.95 10.10 4.12
N LEU A 82 8.41 9.40 3.12
CA LEU A 82 8.96 9.45 1.76
C LEU A 82 8.72 10.82 1.11
N MET A 83 7.54 11.43 1.31
CA MET A 83 7.25 12.80 0.86
C MET A 83 8.21 13.84 1.45
N ALA A 84 8.69 13.67 2.69
CA ALA A 84 9.67 14.55 3.28
C ALA A 84 11.04 14.45 2.57
N TYR A 85 11.44 13.26 2.10
CA TYR A 85 12.60 13.12 1.22
C TYR A 85 12.40 13.85 -0.12
N PHE A 86 11.24 13.73 -0.73
CA PHE A 86 10.91 14.42 -1.97
C PHE A 86 10.96 15.94 -1.81
N LYS A 87 10.37 16.46 -0.74
CA LYS A 87 10.40 17.88 -0.39
C LYS A 87 11.82 18.39 -0.18
N LEU A 88 12.67 17.64 0.53
CA LEU A 88 14.08 18.00 0.74
C LEU A 88 14.90 17.97 -0.55
N CYS A 89 14.58 17.07 -1.47
CA CYS A 89 15.22 17.02 -2.77
C CYS A 89 14.95 18.31 -3.58
N VAL A 90 13.72 18.80 -3.55
CA VAL A 90 13.29 20.02 -4.24
C VAL A 90 13.72 21.28 -3.48
N ASN A 91 13.57 21.26 -2.16
CA ASN A 91 13.93 22.37 -1.27
C ASN A 91 14.76 21.88 -0.07
N PRO A 92 16.09 21.86 -0.15
CA PRO A 92 16.96 21.51 0.97
C PRO A 92 16.82 22.42 2.20
N GLY A 93 16.17 23.56 2.06
CA GLY A 93 15.89 24.50 3.15
C GLY A 93 14.67 24.15 4.00
N ASP A 94 13.94 23.06 3.72
CA ASP A 94 12.80 22.59 4.52
C ASP A 94 13.27 21.89 5.80
N ASP A 95 13.37 22.66 6.88
CA ASP A 95 13.84 22.18 8.17
C ASP A 95 12.88 21.15 8.82
N GLU A 96 11.59 21.20 8.54
CA GLU A 96 10.65 20.22 9.09
C GLU A 96 10.80 18.86 8.41
N SER A 97 10.91 18.83 7.09
CA SER A 97 11.24 17.62 6.34
C SER A 97 12.61 17.08 6.74
N PHE A 98 13.61 17.97 6.96
CA PHE A 98 14.94 17.58 7.43
C PHE A 98 14.87 16.85 8.78
N LYS A 99 14.24 17.44 9.79
CA LYS A 99 14.08 16.84 11.12
C LYS A 99 13.37 15.51 11.07
N ARG A 100 12.39 15.37 10.18
CA ARG A 100 11.61 14.16 10.03
C ARG A 100 12.46 12.97 9.56
N VAL A 101 13.35 13.16 8.58
CA VAL A 101 14.01 12.04 7.90
C VAL A 101 15.50 11.93 8.11
N VAL A 102 16.17 12.89 8.76
CA VAL A 102 17.62 12.86 8.97
C VAL A 102 18.11 11.57 9.66
N ASN A 103 17.30 10.99 10.53
CA ASN A 103 17.56 9.71 11.22
C ASN A 103 16.54 8.61 10.87
N LEU A 104 15.86 8.70 9.77
CA LEU A 104 14.93 7.68 9.27
C LEU A 104 15.29 7.32 7.81
N PRO A 105 15.79 6.10 7.54
CA PRO A 105 16.16 5.02 8.47
C PRO A 105 17.24 5.43 9.50
N ALA A 106 17.39 4.64 10.57
CA ALA A 106 18.30 4.95 11.65
C ALA A 106 19.76 5.12 11.17
N ARG A 107 20.30 6.34 11.28
CA ARG A 107 21.69 6.70 10.92
C ARG A 107 22.56 6.95 12.14
N GLY A 108 22.00 6.77 13.36
CA GLY A 108 22.67 7.09 14.62
C GLY A 108 22.85 8.61 14.81
N ILE A 109 21.92 9.40 14.32
CA ILE A 109 21.79 10.85 14.52
C ILE A 109 20.70 11.05 15.58
N GLY A 110 21.10 11.31 16.81
CA GLY A 110 20.16 11.49 17.93
C GLY A 110 19.55 12.88 17.98
N ALA A 111 18.46 13.01 18.76
CA ALA A 111 17.75 14.28 18.94
C ALA A 111 18.66 15.40 19.47
N THR A 112 19.62 15.09 20.35
CA THR A 112 20.59 16.05 20.87
C THR A 112 21.49 16.64 19.76
N SER A 113 21.85 15.81 18.76
CA SER A 113 22.66 16.29 17.62
C SER A 113 21.84 17.20 16.70
N VAL A 114 20.56 16.85 16.48
CA VAL A 114 19.65 17.69 15.70
C VAL A 114 19.36 19.01 16.41
N SER A 115 19.24 19.00 17.74
CA SER A 115 19.05 20.21 18.56
C SER A 115 20.28 21.12 18.48
N ALA A 116 21.49 20.58 18.62
CA ALA A 116 22.75 21.32 18.50
C ALA A 116 22.90 21.95 17.10
N LEU A 117 22.58 21.21 16.04
CA LEU A 117 22.55 21.73 14.68
C LEU A 117 21.51 22.87 14.54
N GLY A 118 20.34 22.74 15.18
CA GLY A 118 19.30 23.75 15.21
C GLY A 118 19.73 25.04 15.92
N GLU A 119 20.58 24.96 16.93
CA GLU A 119 21.16 26.12 17.60
C GLU A 119 22.15 26.85 16.69
N CYS A 120 23.00 26.10 16.00
CA CYS A 120 23.89 26.65 14.99
C CYS A 120 23.12 27.33 13.85
N ALA A 121 22.10 26.67 13.32
CA ALA A 121 21.25 27.21 12.26
C ALA A 121 20.59 28.54 12.66
N ARG A 122 20.03 28.62 13.87
CA ARG A 122 19.45 29.87 14.42
C ARG A 122 20.46 30.97 14.59
N ALA A 123 21.67 30.65 15.08
CA ALA A 123 22.73 31.64 15.28
C ALA A 123 23.18 32.26 13.96
N HIS A 124 23.16 31.47 12.88
CA HIS A 124 23.58 31.93 11.53
C HIS A 124 22.42 32.38 10.65
N GLY A 125 21.16 32.28 11.11
CA GLY A 125 19.98 32.62 10.32
C GLY A 125 19.87 31.82 9.03
N CYS A 126 20.21 30.52 9.07
CA CYS A 126 20.22 29.66 7.89
C CYS A 126 19.51 28.30 8.16
N PRO A 127 19.08 27.59 7.11
CA PRO A 127 18.48 26.25 7.25
C PRO A 127 19.44 25.22 7.85
N LEU A 128 18.90 24.16 8.47
CA LEU A 128 19.65 23.04 9.05
C LEU A 128 20.62 22.41 8.06
N PHE A 129 20.20 22.24 6.82
CA PHE A 129 21.02 21.71 5.73
C PHE A 129 22.31 22.53 5.55
N LYS A 130 22.19 23.86 5.53
CA LYS A 130 23.34 24.76 5.38
C LYS A 130 24.19 24.80 6.64
N ALA A 131 23.58 24.78 7.82
CA ALA A 131 24.25 24.75 9.11
C ALA A 131 25.16 23.53 9.28
N ALA A 132 24.84 22.39 8.66
CA ALA A 132 25.64 21.17 8.69
C ALA A 132 27.08 21.36 8.16
N TYR A 133 27.31 22.35 7.31
CA TYR A 133 28.60 22.65 6.69
C TYR A 133 29.31 23.83 7.35
N MET A 134 28.72 24.45 8.38
CA MET A 134 29.39 25.56 9.09
C MET A 134 30.57 25.02 9.91
N PRO A 135 31.72 25.73 9.91
CA PRO A 135 32.94 25.27 10.59
C PRO A 135 32.82 25.31 12.12
N ASP A 136 31.92 26.10 12.66
CA ASP A 136 31.74 26.33 14.10
C ASP A 136 30.56 25.52 14.71
N THR A 137 30.05 24.52 13.99
CA THR A 137 28.98 23.65 14.54
C THR A 137 29.37 22.97 15.84
N GLU A 138 30.68 22.73 16.08
CA GLU A 138 31.17 22.14 17.31
C GLU A 138 31.00 23.06 18.53
N VAL A 139 31.00 24.38 18.32
CA VAL A 139 30.76 25.39 19.38
C VAL A 139 29.37 25.24 19.97
N PHE A 140 28.41 24.77 19.16
CA PHE A 140 27.03 24.49 19.57
C PHE A 140 26.85 23.06 20.15
N GLY A 141 27.94 22.32 20.38
CA GLY A 141 27.91 21.01 21.01
C GLY A 141 27.70 19.83 20.07
N LEU A 142 27.74 20.02 18.73
CA LEU A 142 27.67 18.94 17.78
C LEU A 142 29.02 18.19 17.71
N ARG A 143 29.00 16.93 18.19
CA ARG A 143 30.21 16.09 18.19
C ARG A 143 30.64 15.75 16.76
N GLN A 144 31.95 15.69 16.50
CA GLN A 144 32.54 15.42 15.18
C GLN A 144 31.95 14.18 14.47
N ALA A 145 31.77 13.07 15.21
CA ALA A 145 31.16 11.85 14.64
C ALA A 145 29.70 12.04 14.21
N ALA A 146 28.93 12.84 14.96
CA ALA A 146 27.54 13.16 14.59
C ALA A 146 27.50 14.15 13.41
N ALA A 147 28.40 15.15 13.40
CA ALA A 147 28.54 16.08 12.30
C ALA A 147 28.86 15.36 10.97
N ALA A 148 29.79 14.38 11.00
CA ALA A 148 30.12 13.57 9.83
C ALA A 148 28.91 12.81 9.28
N LYS A 149 28.07 12.21 10.17
CA LYS A 149 26.84 11.50 9.75
C LYS A 149 25.81 12.46 9.17
N ILE A 150 25.63 13.63 9.76
CA ILE A 150 24.71 14.66 9.25
C ILE A 150 25.18 15.15 7.89
N ARG A 151 26.49 15.42 7.72
CA ARG A 151 27.05 15.83 6.43
C ARG A 151 26.85 14.76 5.35
N ALA A 152 27.09 13.48 5.67
CA ALA A 152 26.83 12.38 4.74
C ALA A 152 25.35 12.31 4.31
N PHE A 153 24.42 12.57 5.24
CA PHE A 153 23.02 12.72 4.89
C PHE A 153 22.77 13.92 3.98
N CYS A 154 23.33 15.07 4.30
CA CYS A 154 23.21 16.28 3.47
C CYS A 154 23.83 16.09 2.08
N ASP A 155 24.99 15.41 1.98
CA ASP A 155 25.64 15.12 0.69
C ASP A 155 24.74 14.24 -0.19
N MET A 156 24.08 13.25 0.39
CA MET A 156 23.08 12.41 -0.29
C MET A 156 21.90 13.24 -0.82
N ILE A 157 21.31 14.09 0.04
CA ILE A 157 20.20 14.99 -0.36
C ILE A 157 20.66 15.97 -1.44
N GLY A 158 21.87 16.55 -1.29
CA GLY A 158 22.46 17.44 -2.27
C GLY A 158 22.64 16.79 -3.63
N GLY A 159 23.03 15.50 -3.64
CA GLY A 159 23.13 14.71 -4.87
C GLY A 159 21.78 14.54 -5.59
N PHE A 160 20.69 14.34 -4.83
CA PHE A 160 19.33 14.31 -5.38
C PHE A 160 18.89 15.69 -5.89
N ALA A 161 19.13 16.74 -5.11
CA ALA A 161 18.74 18.10 -5.47
C ALA A 161 19.41 18.59 -6.77
N VAL A 162 20.65 18.23 -7.01
CA VAL A 162 21.36 18.54 -8.27
C VAL A 162 20.73 17.79 -9.45
N ALA A 163 20.28 16.57 -9.24
CA ALA A 163 19.66 15.76 -10.30
C ALA A 163 18.21 16.17 -10.60
N ALA A 164 17.49 16.73 -9.62
CA ALA A 164 16.04 16.98 -9.67
C ALA A 164 15.55 17.75 -10.91
N PRO A 165 16.21 18.83 -11.38
CA PRO A 165 15.70 19.60 -12.52
C PRO A 165 15.76 18.88 -13.87
N ALA A 166 16.54 17.79 -13.98
CA ALA A 166 16.82 17.11 -15.24
C ALA A 166 16.40 15.62 -15.24
N THR A 167 15.84 15.15 -14.13
CA THR A 167 15.45 13.73 -13.96
C THR A 167 13.94 13.64 -13.88
N ASP A 168 13.39 12.66 -14.59
CA ASP A 168 11.97 12.31 -14.52
C ASP A 168 11.54 12.05 -13.07
N ALA A 169 10.32 12.50 -12.72
CA ALA A 169 9.81 12.43 -11.35
C ALA A 169 9.84 11.01 -10.80
N PHE A 170 9.41 10.01 -11.59
CA PHE A 170 9.37 8.63 -11.13
C PHE A 170 10.77 8.04 -10.94
N ASP A 171 11.66 8.27 -11.89
CA ASP A 171 13.04 7.78 -11.80
C ASP A 171 13.77 8.36 -10.57
N LEU A 172 13.56 9.65 -10.30
CA LEU A 172 14.13 10.31 -9.13
C LEU A 172 13.49 9.83 -7.82
N ALA A 173 12.16 9.71 -7.77
CA ALA A 173 11.44 9.22 -6.60
C ALA A 173 11.88 7.80 -6.23
N ARG A 174 12.02 6.92 -7.23
CA ARG A 174 12.53 5.56 -7.04
C ARG A 174 13.97 5.55 -6.52
N ARG A 175 14.84 6.33 -7.14
CA ARG A 175 16.22 6.48 -6.70
C ARG A 175 16.31 7.01 -5.27
N ILE A 176 15.50 8.00 -4.90
CA ILE A 176 15.45 8.52 -3.52
C ILE A 176 15.01 7.41 -2.55
N ALA A 177 13.98 6.65 -2.88
CA ALA A 177 13.47 5.57 -2.03
C ALA A 177 14.53 4.48 -1.78
N ASP A 178 15.28 4.11 -2.82
CA ASP A 178 16.30 3.06 -2.75
C ASP A 178 17.59 3.57 -2.08
N ASP A 179 18.17 4.68 -2.54
CA ASP A 179 19.48 5.21 -2.07
C ASP A 179 19.42 5.75 -0.64
N SER A 180 18.27 6.32 -0.21
CA SER A 180 18.08 6.74 1.18
C SER A 180 17.95 5.56 2.15
N GLY A 181 17.63 4.37 1.62
CA GLY A 181 17.36 3.16 2.38
C GLY A 181 15.96 3.08 2.98
N ILE A 182 15.06 4.06 2.72
CA ILE A 182 13.72 4.09 3.31
C ILE A 182 12.84 2.95 2.77
N TYR A 183 12.98 2.61 1.49
CA TYR A 183 12.27 1.46 0.91
C TYR A 183 12.67 0.14 1.59
N SER A 184 13.98 -0.09 1.75
CA SER A 184 14.50 -1.27 2.45
C SER A 184 14.09 -1.31 3.91
N PHE A 185 13.99 -0.14 4.57
CA PHE A 185 13.52 -0.03 5.95
C PHE A 185 12.08 -0.55 6.09
N TYR A 186 11.14 -0.09 5.27
CA TYR A 186 9.75 -0.56 5.31
C TYR A 186 9.62 -2.01 4.84
N ARG A 187 10.39 -2.42 3.84
CA ARG A 187 10.40 -3.81 3.33
C ARG A 187 10.91 -4.84 4.34
N SER A 188 11.73 -4.42 5.31
CA SER A 188 12.28 -5.33 6.34
C SER A 188 11.26 -5.77 7.39
N ASP A 189 10.13 -5.07 7.52
CA ASP A 189 9.05 -5.39 8.45
C ASP A 189 8.06 -6.37 7.81
N ASN A 190 8.17 -7.66 8.17
CA ASN A 190 7.30 -8.72 7.65
C ASN A 190 5.97 -8.87 8.42
N SER A 191 5.67 -7.98 9.37
CA SER A 191 4.38 -7.96 10.04
C SER A 191 3.25 -7.57 9.08
N ILE A 192 2.00 -7.89 9.41
CA ILE A 192 0.83 -7.46 8.61
C ILE A 192 0.80 -5.93 8.48
N GLU A 193 1.11 -5.22 9.55
CA GLU A 193 1.21 -3.75 9.53
C GLU A 193 2.38 -3.26 8.66
N GLY A 194 3.54 -3.93 8.75
CA GLY A 194 4.71 -3.62 7.91
C GLY A 194 4.42 -3.79 6.43
N GLN A 195 3.76 -4.88 6.05
CA GLN A 195 3.32 -5.10 4.67
C GLN A 195 2.32 -4.05 4.19
N ALA A 196 1.39 -3.62 5.05
CA ALA A 196 0.47 -2.54 4.73
C ALA A 196 1.18 -1.19 4.54
N ARG A 197 2.19 -0.88 5.37
CA ARG A 197 3.02 0.32 5.21
C ARG A 197 3.84 0.28 3.91
N LEU A 198 4.45 -0.86 3.60
CA LEU A 198 5.17 -1.04 2.34
C LEU A 198 4.24 -0.83 1.14
N ALA A 199 3.03 -1.39 1.17
CA ALA A 199 2.04 -1.19 0.12
C ALA A 199 1.66 0.30 -0.06
N ASN A 200 1.65 1.10 1.02
CA ASN A 200 1.43 2.54 0.93
C ASN A 200 2.65 3.28 0.32
N VAL A 201 3.86 2.82 0.60
CA VAL A 201 5.09 3.35 -0.04
C VAL A 201 5.10 3.03 -1.53
N ASP A 202 4.78 1.78 -1.91
CA ASP A 202 4.65 1.37 -3.31
C ASP A 202 3.57 2.18 -4.03
N GLU A 203 2.43 2.42 -3.38
CA GLU A 203 1.35 3.22 -3.94
C GLU A 203 1.74 4.69 -4.16
N LEU A 204 2.56 5.29 -3.27
CA LEU A 204 3.09 6.63 -3.49
C LEU A 204 4.02 6.66 -4.71
N LEU A 205 4.89 5.67 -4.87
CA LEU A 205 5.76 5.57 -6.05
C LEU A 205 4.94 5.38 -7.34
N ASN A 206 3.89 4.54 -7.28
CA ASN A 206 2.98 4.36 -8.41
C ASN A 206 2.25 5.66 -8.76
N SER A 207 1.86 6.48 -7.75
CA SER A 207 1.22 7.77 -8.02
C SER A 207 2.14 8.75 -8.75
N VAL A 208 3.44 8.73 -8.45
CA VAL A 208 4.41 9.53 -9.20
C VAL A 208 4.52 9.05 -10.65
N ALA A 209 4.51 7.72 -10.87
CA ALA A 209 4.53 7.15 -12.22
C ALA A 209 3.28 7.51 -13.02
N SER A 210 2.08 7.35 -12.42
CA SER A 210 0.81 7.74 -13.06
C SER A 210 0.78 9.24 -13.38
N PHE A 211 1.26 10.09 -12.48
CA PHE A 211 1.36 11.53 -12.74
C PHE A 211 2.19 11.83 -14.00
N VAL A 212 3.36 11.19 -14.13
CA VAL A 212 4.23 11.39 -15.31
C VAL A 212 3.53 10.90 -16.59
N GLU A 213 2.82 9.80 -16.52
CA GLU A 213 2.07 9.25 -17.65
C GLU A 213 0.92 10.16 -18.05
N ASP A 214 0.06 10.56 -17.10
CA ASP A 214 -1.06 11.48 -17.32
C ASP A 214 -0.57 12.78 -17.96
N GLN A 215 0.53 13.36 -17.46
CA GLN A 215 1.10 14.59 -18.02
C GLN A 215 1.68 14.40 -19.43
N ARG A 216 2.21 13.21 -19.76
CA ARG A 216 2.68 12.89 -21.11
C ARG A 216 1.53 12.69 -22.09
N GLU A 217 0.42 12.10 -21.66
CA GLU A 217 -0.78 11.94 -22.49
C GLU A 217 -1.46 13.28 -22.81
N GLU A 218 -1.35 14.26 -21.92
CA GLU A 218 -1.87 15.62 -22.14
C GLU A 218 -1.03 16.46 -23.12
N LEU A 219 0.18 16.01 -23.50
CA LEU A 219 1.00 16.71 -24.48
C LEU A 219 0.42 16.60 -25.89
N GLU A 220 0.41 17.71 -26.64
CA GLU A 220 0.04 17.71 -28.08
C GLU A 220 0.98 16.84 -28.94
N ASP A 221 2.25 16.73 -28.53
CA ASP A 221 3.27 15.87 -29.13
C ASP A 221 3.88 14.93 -28.09
N PRO A 222 3.44 13.66 -28.03
CA PRO A 222 3.99 12.67 -27.09
C PRO A 222 5.48 12.37 -27.30
N SER A 223 6.07 12.74 -28.44
CA SER A 223 7.51 12.57 -28.71
C SER A 223 8.36 13.72 -28.14
N SER A 224 7.71 14.73 -27.53
CA SER A 224 8.38 15.86 -26.91
C SER A 224 9.31 15.40 -25.78
N ALA A 225 10.54 15.93 -25.75
CA ALA A 225 11.53 15.64 -24.71
C ALA A 225 11.26 16.42 -23.39
N VAL A 226 9.99 16.67 -23.06
CA VAL A 226 9.61 17.32 -21.79
C VAL A 226 9.84 16.35 -20.65
N VAL A 227 10.54 16.85 -19.63
CA VAL A 227 10.78 16.11 -18.37
C VAL A 227 9.83 16.66 -17.32
N PHE A 228 8.95 15.80 -16.83
CA PHE A 228 8.10 16.11 -15.68
C PHE A 228 8.87 15.79 -14.41
N THR A 229 9.10 16.81 -13.59
CA THR A 229 10.00 16.74 -12.45
C THR A 229 9.26 16.37 -11.16
N LEU A 230 10.03 15.98 -10.14
CA LEU A 230 9.48 15.73 -8.81
C LEU A 230 8.87 17.00 -8.18
N GLN A 231 9.31 18.21 -8.61
CA GLN A 231 8.70 19.46 -8.20
C GLN A 231 7.28 19.59 -8.76
N ASP A 232 7.05 19.27 -10.04
CA ASP A 232 5.73 19.32 -10.67
C ASP A 232 4.75 18.39 -9.97
N PHE A 233 5.19 17.18 -9.60
CA PHE A 233 4.40 16.24 -8.80
C PHE A 233 4.02 16.81 -7.42
N LEU A 234 4.99 17.42 -6.72
CA LEU A 234 4.72 18.03 -5.40
C LEU A 234 3.74 19.20 -5.48
N GLU A 235 3.79 19.96 -6.57
CA GLU A 235 2.84 21.05 -6.85
C GLU A 235 1.43 20.52 -7.08
N ASP A 236 1.26 19.46 -7.90
CA ASP A 236 -0.03 18.80 -8.13
C ASP A 236 -0.64 18.28 -6.82
N VAL A 237 0.14 17.56 -6.02
CA VAL A 237 -0.31 17.07 -4.70
C VAL A 237 -0.71 18.21 -3.77
N SER A 238 0.02 19.34 -3.80
CA SER A 238 -0.28 20.51 -2.95
C SER A 238 -1.58 21.18 -3.35
N LEU A 239 -1.89 21.27 -4.63
CA LEU A 239 -3.15 21.79 -5.13
C LEU A 239 -4.34 20.94 -4.67
N LEU A 240 -4.17 19.61 -4.66
CA LEU A 240 -5.19 18.67 -4.18
C LEU A 240 -5.41 18.73 -2.67
N SER A 241 -4.39 19.10 -1.88
CA SER A 241 -4.48 19.12 -0.42
C SER A 241 -5.18 20.38 0.16
N ASN A 242 -5.25 21.45 -0.61
CA ASN A 242 -5.81 22.75 -0.18
C ASN A 242 -7.33 22.86 -0.34
N VAL A 243 -8.01 21.81 -0.73
CA VAL A 243 -9.48 21.81 -0.77
C VAL A 243 -9.97 21.69 0.67
N ASP A 244 -10.31 22.82 1.28
CA ASP A 244 -10.97 22.88 2.59
C ASP A 244 -12.30 22.13 2.50
N VAL A 245 -12.33 20.93 3.07
CA VAL A 245 -13.57 20.18 3.27
C VAL A 245 -14.34 20.95 4.35
N SER A 246 -15.43 21.63 3.96
CA SER A 246 -16.30 22.38 4.86
C SER A 246 -16.63 21.58 6.12
N ASP A 247 -16.63 22.25 7.27
CA ASP A 247 -16.93 21.69 8.61
C ASP A 247 -18.37 21.14 8.79
N ASP A 248 -19.17 21.07 7.74
CA ASP A 248 -20.50 20.46 7.81
C ASP A 248 -20.37 18.92 7.78
N ASP A 249 -20.33 18.37 8.99
CA ASP A 249 -19.88 16.99 9.29
C ASP A 249 -20.81 15.88 8.82
N SER A 250 -22.01 16.16 8.33
CA SER A 250 -23.04 15.14 8.14
C SER A 250 -23.14 14.60 6.70
N ASN A 251 -22.86 15.40 5.67
CA ASN A 251 -23.12 15.05 4.27
C ASN A 251 -21.80 14.74 3.52
N ARG A 252 -21.25 13.54 3.72
CA ARG A 252 -19.94 13.12 3.17
C ARG A 252 -19.98 11.68 2.65
N VAL A 253 -19.28 11.41 1.57
CA VAL A 253 -19.08 10.04 1.08
C VAL A 253 -18.18 9.27 2.06
N ALA A 254 -18.62 8.08 2.45
CA ALA A 254 -17.86 7.22 3.36
C ALA A 254 -16.82 6.39 2.59
N LEU A 255 -15.53 6.52 2.93
CA LEU A 255 -14.43 5.70 2.42
C LEU A 255 -13.95 4.78 3.53
N MET A 256 -13.86 3.47 3.26
CA MET A 256 -13.37 2.52 4.27
C MET A 256 -12.92 1.19 3.69
N THR A 257 -12.13 0.46 4.47
CA THR A 257 -11.87 -0.94 4.13
C THR A 257 -13.12 -1.79 4.37
N VAL A 258 -13.24 -2.91 3.64
CA VAL A 258 -14.33 -3.87 3.87
C VAL A 258 -14.40 -4.33 5.32
N HIS A 259 -13.25 -4.45 6.00
CA HIS A 259 -13.22 -4.81 7.43
C HIS A 259 -13.87 -3.76 8.33
N SER A 260 -13.63 -2.49 8.04
CA SER A 260 -14.21 -1.36 8.80
C SER A 260 -15.71 -1.19 8.55
N ALA A 261 -16.22 -1.72 7.44
CA ALA A 261 -17.63 -1.62 7.08
C ALA A 261 -18.55 -2.58 7.86
N LYS A 262 -17.98 -3.50 8.64
CA LYS A 262 -18.75 -4.48 9.41
C LYS A 262 -19.66 -3.77 10.45
N GLY A 263 -20.97 -3.99 10.33
CA GLY A 263 -21.98 -3.39 11.21
C GLY A 263 -22.55 -2.04 10.74
N LEU A 264 -21.98 -1.45 9.70
CA LEU A 264 -22.51 -0.24 9.05
C LEU A 264 -23.41 -0.63 7.87
N GLU A 265 -24.33 0.26 7.50
CA GLU A 265 -25.21 0.07 6.33
C GLU A 265 -25.39 1.41 5.61
N PHE A 266 -25.40 1.35 4.27
CA PHE A 266 -25.52 2.52 3.41
C PHE A 266 -26.53 2.24 2.29
N PRO A 267 -27.32 3.21 1.84
CA PRO A 267 -28.20 3.02 0.69
C PRO A 267 -27.47 2.53 -0.56
N TYR A 268 -26.31 3.11 -0.87
CA TYR A 268 -25.52 2.83 -2.06
C TYR A 268 -24.08 2.45 -1.68
N VAL A 269 -23.65 1.27 -2.10
CA VAL A 269 -22.30 0.77 -1.81
C VAL A 269 -21.56 0.49 -3.12
N PHE A 270 -20.35 1.04 -3.21
CA PHE A 270 -19.37 0.74 -4.24
C PHE A 270 -18.30 -0.17 -3.64
N VAL A 271 -17.95 -1.24 -4.32
CA VAL A 271 -16.84 -2.12 -3.93
C VAL A 271 -15.77 -2.02 -5.02
N ALA A 272 -14.69 -1.31 -4.73
CA ALA A 272 -13.62 -1.00 -5.67
C ALA A 272 -12.52 -2.07 -5.66
N GLY A 273 -11.87 -2.26 -6.83
CA GLY A 273 -10.75 -3.16 -7.00
C GLY A 273 -11.13 -4.63 -6.94
N MET A 274 -12.24 -5.00 -7.56
CA MET A 274 -12.70 -6.39 -7.66
C MET A 274 -11.87 -7.17 -8.69
N GLU A 275 -10.61 -7.43 -8.35
CA GLU A 275 -9.60 -8.04 -9.22
C GLU A 275 -8.89 -9.19 -8.52
N GLU A 276 -8.40 -10.16 -9.29
CA GLU A 276 -7.48 -11.18 -8.79
C GLU A 276 -6.22 -10.51 -8.23
N ASN A 277 -5.68 -11.06 -7.15
CA ASN A 277 -4.53 -10.56 -6.40
C ASN A 277 -4.75 -9.25 -5.63
N LEU A 278 -5.93 -8.63 -5.74
CA LEU A 278 -6.31 -7.43 -5.00
C LEU A 278 -7.51 -7.70 -4.08
N PHE A 279 -8.62 -8.20 -4.63
CA PHE A 279 -9.75 -8.72 -3.88
C PHE A 279 -10.34 -9.94 -4.61
N PRO A 280 -9.86 -11.17 -4.29
CA PRO A 280 -9.08 -11.60 -3.11
C PRO A 280 -7.62 -11.13 -3.15
N SER A 281 -7.07 -10.82 -1.97
CA SER A 281 -5.70 -10.32 -1.83
C SER A 281 -4.66 -11.44 -2.02
N ALA A 282 -3.64 -11.21 -2.89
CA ALA A 282 -2.58 -12.17 -3.14
C ALA A 282 -1.81 -12.58 -1.88
N SER A 283 -1.58 -11.65 -0.96
CA SER A 283 -0.86 -11.89 0.30
C SER A 283 -1.60 -12.83 1.25
N MET A 284 -2.92 -13.01 1.04
CA MET A 284 -3.79 -13.87 1.84
C MET A 284 -4.13 -15.19 1.14
N LEU A 285 -3.68 -15.45 -0.09
CA LEU A 285 -4.01 -16.65 -0.86
C LEU A 285 -3.04 -17.80 -0.61
N LEU A 286 -2.62 -18.03 0.63
CA LEU A 286 -1.69 -19.11 0.99
C LEU A 286 -2.41 -20.47 1.16
N SER A 287 -3.70 -20.47 1.43
CA SER A 287 -4.50 -21.69 1.64
C SER A 287 -5.92 -21.57 1.10
N ARG A 288 -6.62 -22.70 1.01
CA ARG A 288 -8.03 -22.72 0.64
C ARG A 288 -8.92 -22.03 1.68
N GLN A 289 -8.49 -22.03 2.94
CA GLN A 289 -9.22 -21.36 4.02
C GLN A 289 -9.15 -19.85 3.89
N ASP A 290 -8.06 -19.33 3.38
CA ASP A 290 -7.88 -17.88 3.17
C ASP A 290 -8.81 -17.36 2.08
N ILE A 291 -9.06 -18.15 1.02
CA ILE A 291 -10.03 -17.80 -0.03
C ILE A 291 -11.44 -17.73 0.55
N GLU A 292 -11.80 -18.65 1.45
CA GLU A 292 -13.11 -18.64 2.11
C GLU A 292 -13.28 -17.42 3.02
N GLU A 293 -12.22 -16.97 3.69
CA GLU A 293 -12.28 -15.75 4.49
C GLU A 293 -12.43 -14.51 3.60
N GLU A 294 -11.68 -14.41 2.48
CA GLU A 294 -11.85 -13.34 1.50
C GLU A 294 -13.29 -13.35 0.92
N ARG A 295 -13.87 -14.53 0.68
CA ARG A 295 -15.27 -14.64 0.24
C ARG A 295 -16.25 -14.16 1.29
N ARG A 296 -15.99 -14.41 2.58
CA ARG A 296 -16.81 -13.86 3.68
C ARG A 296 -16.71 -12.34 3.74
N LEU A 297 -15.52 -11.79 3.51
CA LEU A 297 -15.35 -10.34 3.43
C LEU A 297 -16.12 -9.76 2.24
N PHE A 298 -16.09 -10.42 1.08
CA PHE A 298 -16.89 -9.99 -0.06
C PHE A 298 -18.40 -10.04 0.25
N TYR A 299 -18.87 -11.10 0.90
CA TYR A 299 -20.26 -11.17 1.37
C TYR A 299 -20.60 -10.03 2.33
N VAL A 300 -19.71 -9.71 3.26
CA VAL A 300 -19.89 -8.54 4.14
C VAL A 300 -20.02 -7.27 3.32
N ALA A 301 -19.14 -7.02 2.34
CA ALA A 301 -19.17 -5.82 1.51
C ALA A 301 -20.53 -5.66 0.80
N VAL A 302 -20.99 -6.70 0.12
CA VAL A 302 -22.26 -6.66 -0.63
C VAL A 302 -23.46 -6.45 0.30
N THR A 303 -23.44 -7.06 1.48
CA THR A 303 -24.55 -6.93 2.45
C THR A 303 -24.58 -5.59 3.19
N ARG A 304 -23.64 -4.69 2.94
CA ARG A 304 -23.70 -3.31 3.49
C ARG A 304 -24.66 -2.42 2.73
N ALA A 305 -25.12 -2.81 1.56
CA ALA A 305 -25.99 -2.02 0.72
C ALA A 305 -27.48 -2.23 1.06
N GLY A 306 -28.18 -1.12 1.30
CA GLY A 306 -29.62 -1.13 1.52
C GLY A 306 -30.45 -1.08 0.22
N ARG A 307 -29.91 -0.44 -0.85
CA ARG A 307 -30.61 -0.24 -2.14
C ARG A 307 -29.86 -0.81 -3.32
N ALA A 308 -28.61 -0.40 -3.52
CA ALA A 308 -27.84 -0.82 -4.68
C ALA A 308 -26.37 -1.06 -4.38
N VAL A 309 -25.78 -2.05 -5.08
CA VAL A 309 -24.36 -2.39 -5.08
C VAL A 309 -23.79 -2.13 -6.47
N THR A 310 -22.64 -1.47 -6.51
CA THR A 310 -21.82 -1.35 -7.70
C THR A 310 -20.46 -1.98 -7.42
N LEU A 311 -20.03 -2.93 -8.25
CA LEU A 311 -18.71 -3.53 -8.20
C LEU A 311 -17.87 -2.94 -9.30
N SER A 312 -16.61 -2.59 -9.02
CA SER A 312 -15.70 -2.05 -10.04
C SER A 312 -14.38 -2.80 -10.04
N PHE A 313 -13.73 -2.83 -11.20
CA PHE A 313 -12.41 -3.40 -11.42
C PHE A 313 -11.73 -2.68 -12.56
N ALA A 314 -10.39 -2.66 -12.55
CA ALA A 314 -9.56 -2.12 -13.60
C ALA A 314 -8.88 -3.25 -14.39
N ASP A 315 -8.73 -3.09 -15.71
CA ASP A 315 -8.03 -4.04 -16.57
C ASP A 315 -6.52 -4.02 -16.32
N SER A 316 -5.99 -2.87 -15.88
CA SER A 316 -4.60 -2.72 -15.51
C SER A 316 -4.44 -1.77 -14.32
N ARG A 317 -3.35 -1.96 -13.57
CA ARG A 317 -2.92 -1.05 -12.50
C ARG A 317 -1.45 -0.72 -12.63
N MET A 318 -1.08 0.49 -12.25
CA MET A 318 0.32 0.89 -12.16
C MET A 318 0.98 0.14 -11.02
N ARG A 319 2.08 -0.58 -11.33
CA ARG A 319 2.94 -1.23 -10.33
C ARG A 319 4.40 -1.09 -10.72
N ASN A 320 5.19 -0.51 -9.81
CA ASN A 320 6.62 -0.27 -10.05
C ASN A 320 6.91 0.46 -11.39
N GLY A 321 6.05 1.42 -11.76
CA GLY A 321 6.19 2.19 -13.00
C GLY A 321 5.81 1.44 -14.27
N ASN A 322 5.11 0.31 -14.17
CA ASN A 322 4.61 -0.46 -15.32
C ASN A 322 3.14 -0.83 -15.11
N HIS A 323 2.42 -0.91 -16.23
CA HIS A 323 1.06 -1.43 -16.20
C HIS A 323 1.05 -2.95 -16.10
N GLU A 324 0.45 -3.46 -15.02
CA GLU A 324 0.16 -4.88 -14.84
C GLU A 324 -1.31 -5.15 -15.13
N SER A 325 -1.59 -6.07 -16.05
CA SER A 325 -2.96 -6.47 -16.36
C SER A 325 -3.54 -7.36 -15.25
N ASN A 326 -4.75 -7.04 -14.83
CA ASN A 326 -5.48 -7.79 -13.83
C ASN A 326 -6.72 -8.46 -14.43
N ALA A 327 -6.99 -9.69 -13.99
CA ALA A 327 -8.25 -10.36 -14.32
C ALA A 327 -9.33 -9.93 -13.30
N PRO A 328 -10.60 -9.80 -13.73
CA PRO A 328 -11.71 -9.57 -12.81
C PRO A 328 -11.76 -10.66 -11.73
N SER A 329 -12.06 -10.25 -10.50
CA SER A 329 -12.16 -11.12 -9.34
C SER A 329 -13.04 -12.35 -9.61
N ARG A 330 -12.58 -13.52 -9.15
CA ARG A 330 -13.37 -14.76 -9.18
C ARG A 330 -14.72 -14.60 -8.48
N PHE A 331 -14.82 -13.73 -7.49
CA PHE A 331 -16.06 -13.52 -6.75
C PHE A 331 -17.15 -12.90 -7.62
N ILE A 332 -16.81 -12.10 -8.63
CA ILE A 332 -17.79 -11.61 -9.62
C ILE A 332 -18.40 -12.78 -10.40
N LYS A 333 -17.58 -13.77 -10.79
CA LYS A 333 -18.02 -14.95 -11.54
C LYS A 333 -18.88 -15.91 -10.72
N GLU A 334 -18.81 -15.83 -9.39
CA GLU A 334 -19.63 -16.62 -8.47
C GLU A 334 -21.05 -16.04 -8.30
N ILE A 335 -21.30 -14.80 -8.72
CA ILE A 335 -22.61 -14.18 -8.70
C ILE A 335 -23.42 -14.69 -9.89
N ASP A 336 -24.64 -15.17 -9.64
CA ASP A 336 -25.57 -15.56 -10.70
C ASP A 336 -25.86 -14.34 -11.61
N SER A 337 -25.64 -14.49 -12.91
CA SER A 337 -25.79 -13.43 -13.93
C SER A 337 -27.17 -12.76 -13.94
N ARG A 338 -28.22 -13.46 -13.44
CA ARG A 338 -29.57 -12.88 -13.29
C ARG A 338 -29.61 -11.69 -12.35
N TYR A 339 -28.65 -11.60 -11.41
CA TYR A 339 -28.56 -10.52 -10.43
C TYR A 339 -27.58 -9.41 -10.85
N ILE A 340 -26.90 -9.56 -11.97
CA ILE A 340 -26.01 -8.55 -12.54
C ILE A 340 -26.74 -7.81 -13.66
N GLU A 341 -26.60 -6.48 -13.73
CA GLU A 341 -27.19 -5.64 -14.75
C GLU A 341 -26.49 -5.86 -16.10
N ASN A 342 -25.15 -5.90 -16.08
CA ASN A 342 -24.27 -6.03 -17.24
C ASN A 342 -23.20 -7.11 -16.98
N PRO A 343 -23.56 -8.41 -17.07
CA PRO A 343 -22.65 -9.50 -16.71
C PRO A 343 -21.43 -9.57 -17.64
N LEU A 344 -20.27 -9.97 -17.09
CA LEU A 344 -19.05 -10.20 -17.85
C LEU A 344 -19.28 -11.27 -18.94
N GLY A 345 -19.02 -10.93 -20.21
CA GLY A 345 -19.10 -11.87 -21.31
C GLY A 345 -20.53 -12.18 -21.79
N GLY A 346 -21.48 -11.32 -21.53
CA GLY A 346 -22.78 -11.38 -22.14
C GLY A 346 -22.67 -11.19 -23.66
N ASP A 347 -22.94 -12.27 -24.41
CA ASP A 347 -23.04 -12.24 -25.87
C ASP A 347 -24.33 -11.45 -26.21
N ASP A 348 -24.23 -10.12 -26.33
CA ASP A 348 -25.34 -9.28 -26.80
C ASP A 348 -25.56 -9.51 -28.30
N ARG A 349 -26.07 -10.70 -28.63
CA ARG A 349 -26.70 -10.98 -29.92
C ARG A 349 -28.18 -11.26 -29.72
N GLU A 350 -28.93 -10.23 -29.36
CA GLU A 350 -30.33 -10.13 -29.78
C GLU A 350 -30.44 -9.11 -30.89
N PRO A 351 -31.14 -9.41 -32.00
CA PRO A 351 -31.23 -8.49 -33.12
C PRO A 351 -32.12 -7.31 -32.76
N ALA A 352 -31.55 -6.12 -32.86
CA ALA A 352 -32.25 -4.86 -32.62
C ALA A 352 -33.46 -4.70 -33.53
N ALA A 353 -34.64 -4.65 -32.95
CA ALA A 353 -35.82 -4.03 -33.54
C ALA A 353 -35.69 -2.51 -33.40
N SER A 354 -35.69 -1.85 -34.54
CA SER A 354 -35.73 -0.42 -34.85
C SER A 354 -36.30 0.53 -33.78
N GLY A 355 -35.60 1.63 -33.51
CA GLY A 355 -36.19 2.85 -32.97
C GLY A 355 -35.22 3.83 -32.27
N GLY A 356 -34.58 4.71 -33.04
CA GLY A 356 -34.38 6.14 -32.80
C GLY A 356 -33.51 6.66 -31.66
N GLY A 357 -32.34 7.22 -31.96
CA GLY A 357 -31.81 8.41 -31.32
C GLY A 357 -30.70 8.17 -30.28
N GLY A 358 -29.45 7.95 -30.71
CA GLY A 358 -28.29 7.97 -29.84
C GLY A 358 -27.20 8.88 -30.39
N PHE A 359 -26.74 9.82 -29.57
CA PHE A 359 -25.52 10.58 -29.86
C PHE A 359 -24.32 9.71 -29.43
N GLY A 360 -23.66 9.14 -30.44
CA GLY A 360 -22.41 8.43 -30.23
C GLY A 360 -21.23 9.28 -30.68
N PHE A 361 -20.31 9.56 -29.82
CA PHE A 361 -18.97 10.03 -30.18
C PHE A 361 -18.13 8.81 -30.61
N ARG A 362 -17.89 8.72 -31.93
CA ARG A 362 -16.94 7.78 -32.52
C ARG A 362 -15.59 8.48 -32.63
N PHE A 363 -14.56 8.00 -31.96
CA PHE A 363 -13.18 8.23 -32.39
C PHE A 363 -12.79 7.12 -33.37
N GLY A 364 -12.44 7.52 -34.56
CA GLY A 364 -12.05 6.64 -35.65
C GLY A 364 -10.56 6.32 -35.57
N GLY A 365 -10.23 5.03 -35.54
CA GLY A 365 -8.90 4.51 -35.84
C GLY A 365 -8.96 3.75 -37.16
N GLY A 366 -8.26 4.24 -38.18
CA GLY A 366 -8.14 3.59 -39.48
C GLY A 366 -7.13 2.44 -39.48
N PRO A 367 -7.26 1.48 -40.43
CA PRO A 367 -6.45 0.27 -40.41
C PRO A 367 -5.13 0.46 -41.18
N SER A 368 -4.03 0.11 -40.57
CA SER A 368 -2.74 -0.08 -41.24
C SER A 368 -2.53 -1.53 -41.61
N ARG A 369 -2.59 -1.82 -42.91
CA ARG A 369 -2.10 -3.06 -43.52
C ARG A 369 -0.60 -2.94 -43.72
N TYR A 370 0.19 -3.89 -43.19
CA TYR A 370 1.39 -4.38 -43.86
C TYR A 370 1.63 -5.84 -43.50
N GLY A 371 1.88 -6.62 -44.56
CA GLY A 371 1.96 -8.07 -44.59
C GLY A 371 3.29 -8.63 -44.07
N ALA A 372 3.20 -9.87 -43.71
CA ALA A 372 4.33 -10.74 -43.47
C ALA A 372 5.07 -11.16 -44.74
N PRO A 373 6.34 -11.54 -44.66
CA PRO A 373 6.68 -12.85 -45.20
C PRO A 373 7.52 -13.75 -44.30
N SER A 374 7.14 -14.99 -44.36
CA SER A 374 7.73 -16.29 -44.14
C SER A 374 9.24 -16.45 -43.88
N ARG A 375 9.46 -17.45 -43.01
CA ARG A 375 10.70 -18.18 -42.66
C ARG A 375 11.56 -18.62 -43.84
N PRO A 376 12.86 -18.93 -43.61
CA PRO A 376 13.20 -20.37 -43.42
C PRO A 376 14.18 -20.68 -42.28
N SER A 377 14.09 -21.93 -41.87
CA SER A 377 14.94 -22.68 -40.97
C SER A 377 16.33 -22.96 -41.53
N ALA A 378 17.36 -22.92 -40.69
CA ALA A 378 18.56 -23.77 -40.87
C ALA A 378 19.28 -23.99 -39.53
N SER A 379 19.60 -25.25 -39.32
CA SER A 379 20.37 -25.91 -38.30
C SER A 379 21.85 -25.52 -38.32
N SER A 380 22.55 -25.51 -37.18
CA SER A 380 23.73 -26.36 -36.97
C SER A 380 24.59 -25.95 -35.75
N ALA A 381 24.95 -26.97 -35.01
CA ALA A 381 26.25 -27.28 -34.40
C ALA A 381 26.71 -26.52 -33.14
N ARG A 382 26.79 -27.31 -32.09
CA ARG A 382 27.70 -27.20 -30.93
C ARG A 382 29.18 -27.24 -31.35
N PRO A 383 30.11 -26.71 -30.54
CA PRO A 383 30.90 -27.60 -29.72
C PRO A 383 31.08 -27.18 -28.27
N GLY A 384 31.25 -28.17 -27.41
CA GLY A 384 31.52 -28.06 -25.99
C GLY A 384 33.01 -27.95 -25.67
N TYR A 385 33.28 -27.45 -24.51
CA TYR A 385 34.48 -27.63 -23.66
C TYR A 385 33.99 -27.43 -22.25
N GLY A 386 34.14 -28.24 -21.29
CA GLY A 386 35.31 -28.90 -20.77
C GLY A 386 35.27 -28.66 -19.26
N VAL A 387 34.92 -29.67 -18.45
CA VAL A 387 34.94 -29.68 -16.99
C VAL A 387 36.35 -29.91 -16.50
N PRO A 388 36.81 -29.35 -15.38
CA PRO A 388 37.61 -30.16 -14.48
C PRO A 388 37.01 -30.23 -13.04
N SER A 389 37.26 -31.39 -12.52
CA SER A 389 36.84 -32.04 -11.29
C SER A 389 37.33 -31.39 -9.98
N ARG A 390 36.58 -31.75 -8.95
CA ARG A 390 36.76 -31.58 -7.50
C ARG A 390 38.16 -31.92 -6.95
N PRO A 391 38.40 -31.50 -5.67
CA PRO A 391 38.47 -32.53 -4.64
C PRO A 391 37.53 -32.27 -3.41
N ALA A 392 37.26 -33.40 -2.77
CA ALA A 392 36.36 -33.59 -1.64
C ALA A 392 36.98 -33.19 -0.31
N GLY A 393 36.10 -32.82 0.64
CA GLY A 393 36.38 -32.99 2.07
C GLY A 393 35.79 -31.93 2.95
N ALA A 394 34.66 -32.18 3.59
CA ALA A 394 34.43 -32.05 5.03
C ALA A 394 32.93 -32.16 5.34
N ALA A 395 32.61 -32.97 6.30
CA ALA A 395 31.28 -33.30 6.75
C ALA A 395 30.54 -32.08 7.32
N ALA A 396 29.33 -31.82 6.82
CA ALA A 396 28.36 -30.94 7.48
C ALA A 396 27.17 -31.79 7.90
N ALA A 397 26.85 -31.66 9.18
CA ALA A 397 25.74 -32.31 9.84
C ALA A 397 24.40 -31.98 9.18
N SER A 398 23.65 -33.01 8.88
CA SER A 398 22.30 -32.93 8.34
C SER A 398 21.34 -32.34 9.38
N SER A 399 20.86 -31.12 9.17
CA SER A 399 19.62 -30.65 9.79
C SER A 399 18.45 -31.15 8.98
N ARG A 400 17.67 -32.09 9.53
CA ARG A 400 16.40 -32.54 9.02
C ARG A 400 15.40 -31.36 9.01
N PRO A 401 14.55 -31.18 8.00
CA PRO A 401 13.44 -30.28 8.07
C PRO A 401 12.41 -30.80 9.08
N VAL A 402 12.14 -30.01 10.11
CA VAL A 402 11.07 -30.28 11.07
C VAL A 402 9.75 -30.12 10.34
N SER A 403 9.02 -31.22 10.20
CA SER A 403 7.65 -31.26 9.69
C SER A 403 6.76 -30.47 10.64
N ALA A 404 6.13 -29.41 10.15
CA ALA A 404 5.12 -28.66 10.90
C ALA A 404 3.91 -29.57 11.18
N LYS A 405 3.68 -29.87 12.46
CA LYS A 405 2.44 -30.49 12.91
C LYS A 405 1.31 -29.44 12.88
N PRO A 406 0.06 -29.83 12.57
CA PRO A 406 -1.07 -28.90 12.55
C PRO A 406 -1.31 -28.31 13.96
N GLU A 407 -1.56 -27.02 14.01
CA GLU A 407 -1.95 -26.25 15.19
C GLU A 407 -3.24 -26.83 15.82
N VAL A 408 -3.15 -27.35 17.01
CA VAL A 408 -4.33 -27.68 17.84
C VAL A 408 -4.64 -26.45 18.68
N ILE A 409 -5.59 -25.64 18.25
CA ILE A 409 -6.16 -24.56 19.05
C ILE A 409 -7.20 -25.24 19.98
N ASP A 410 -6.85 -25.36 21.26
CA ASP A 410 -7.78 -25.82 22.30
C ASP A 410 -8.79 -24.69 22.58
N PRO A 411 -10.07 -24.84 22.22
CA PRO A 411 -11.09 -23.81 22.46
C PRO A 411 -11.35 -23.54 23.93
N ASP A 412 -11.01 -24.46 24.83
CA ASP A 412 -11.20 -24.36 26.27
C ASP A 412 -9.92 -23.91 27.01
N PHE A 413 -8.92 -23.40 26.29
CA PHE A 413 -7.66 -22.95 26.86
C PHE A 413 -7.83 -21.67 27.70
N VAL A 414 -7.80 -21.79 29.02
CA VAL A 414 -7.88 -20.65 29.95
C VAL A 414 -6.48 -20.26 30.37
N PRO A 415 -5.97 -19.09 29.92
CA PRO A 415 -4.65 -18.62 30.33
C PRO A 415 -4.66 -18.07 31.75
N VAL A 416 -3.51 -18.18 32.46
CA VAL A 416 -3.34 -17.52 33.74
C VAL A 416 -2.83 -16.10 33.61
N PRO A 417 -3.06 -15.22 34.62
CA PRO A 417 -2.51 -13.86 34.62
C PRO A 417 -0.98 -13.88 34.55
N MET A 418 -0.38 -12.90 33.84
CA MET A 418 1.07 -12.79 33.66
C MET A 418 1.86 -12.68 34.97
N THR A 419 1.21 -12.26 36.07
CA THR A 419 1.80 -12.11 37.41
C THR A 419 1.95 -13.43 38.16
N GLU A 420 1.35 -14.49 37.69
CA GLU A 420 1.40 -15.83 38.27
C GLU A 420 2.46 -16.74 37.62
N LEU A 421 3.13 -16.26 36.57
CA LEU A 421 4.17 -16.99 35.84
C LEU A 421 5.56 -16.65 36.40
N TYR A 422 6.44 -17.64 36.57
CA TYR A 422 7.79 -17.44 37.09
C TYR A 422 8.85 -18.23 36.31
N ALA A 423 10.08 -17.77 36.40
CA ALA A 423 11.21 -18.43 35.74
C ALA A 423 11.44 -19.84 36.33
N GLY A 424 11.70 -20.82 35.48
CA GLY A 424 11.85 -22.24 35.82
C GLY A 424 10.55 -23.03 35.74
N GLU A 425 9.39 -22.38 35.53
CA GLU A 425 8.10 -23.03 35.47
C GLU A 425 7.90 -23.75 34.14
N ARG A 426 7.29 -24.95 34.18
CA ARG A 426 6.85 -25.68 33.02
C ARG A 426 5.44 -25.21 32.64
N ILE A 427 5.30 -24.68 31.42
CA ILE A 427 4.04 -24.09 30.95
C ILE A 427 3.54 -24.75 29.66
N GLU A 428 2.31 -24.56 29.40
CA GLU A 428 1.67 -24.85 28.10
C GLU A 428 1.19 -23.56 27.46
N HIS A 429 1.61 -23.32 26.22
CA HIS A 429 1.20 -22.17 25.42
C HIS A 429 0.22 -22.63 24.36
N ASN A 430 -0.86 -21.90 24.15
CA ASN A 430 -1.95 -22.27 23.23
C ASN A 430 -1.49 -22.55 21.78
N ARG A 431 -0.41 -21.92 21.32
CA ARG A 431 0.12 -22.06 19.96
C ARG A 431 1.39 -22.94 19.89
N PHE A 432 2.26 -22.88 20.89
CA PHE A 432 3.58 -23.51 20.84
C PHE A 432 3.69 -24.77 21.71
N GLY A 433 2.60 -25.17 22.39
CA GLY A 433 2.58 -26.36 23.23
C GLY A 433 3.39 -26.20 24.51
N ALA A 434 3.90 -27.33 25.02
CA ALA A 434 4.66 -27.37 26.29
C ALA A 434 6.06 -26.78 26.15
N GLY A 435 6.51 -26.11 27.23
CA GLY A 435 7.84 -25.50 27.30
C GLY A 435 8.19 -25.08 28.71
N VAL A 436 9.41 -24.55 28.91
CA VAL A 436 9.90 -24.09 30.22
C VAL A 436 10.31 -22.62 30.10
N ILE A 437 9.85 -21.78 31.02
CA ILE A 437 10.25 -20.39 31.12
C ILE A 437 11.69 -20.33 31.64
N LYS A 438 12.63 -19.82 30.88
CA LYS A 438 14.03 -19.66 31.27
C LYS A 438 14.25 -18.39 32.08
N GLU A 439 13.64 -17.29 31.63
CA GLU A 439 13.88 -15.97 32.19
C GLU A 439 12.68 -15.09 31.97
N ILE A 440 12.37 -14.19 32.89
CA ILE A 440 11.37 -13.12 32.73
C ILE A 440 12.08 -11.80 32.98
N THR A 441 11.95 -10.87 32.04
CA THR A 441 12.57 -9.55 32.07
C THR A 441 11.53 -8.44 31.79
N GLY A 442 11.82 -7.21 32.28
CA GLY A 442 10.92 -6.05 32.10
C GLY A 442 10.09 -5.75 33.33
N THR A 443 9.15 -4.83 33.20
CA THR A 443 8.23 -4.40 34.27
C THR A 443 6.79 -4.47 33.75
N VAL A 444 5.84 -4.71 34.65
CA VAL A 444 4.40 -4.69 34.29
C VAL A 444 4.04 -3.33 33.70
N PRO A 445 3.35 -3.24 32.54
CA PRO A 445 2.69 -4.33 31.80
C PRO A 445 3.54 -5.01 30.71
N ASP A 446 4.80 -4.64 30.50
CA ASP A 446 5.65 -5.05 29.36
C ASP A 446 6.66 -6.15 29.72
N LEU A 447 6.25 -7.13 30.54
CA LEU A 447 7.03 -8.32 30.88
C LEU A 447 7.28 -9.19 29.64
N LYS A 448 8.53 -9.62 29.47
CA LYS A 448 8.98 -10.55 28.42
C LYS A 448 9.47 -11.84 29.05
N ALA A 449 9.01 -12.98 28.56
CA ALA A 449 9.47 -14.29 28.96
C ALA A 449 10.26 -14.95 27.83
N LYS A 450 11.42 -15.48 28.18
CA LYS A 450 12.24 -16.36 27.36
C LYS A 450 11.84 -17.80 27.65
N VAL A 451 11.14 -18.43 26.69
CA VAL A 451 10.58 -19.78 26.88
C VAL A 451 11.23 -20.73 25.87
N VAL A 452 11.64 -21.89 26.38
CA VAL A 452 12.14 -23.02 25.55
C VAL A 452 11.01 -24.03 25.40
N PHE A 453 10.43 -24.11 24.23
CA PHE A 453 9.39 -25.05 23.90
C PHE A 453 9.96 -26.39 23.44
N ASP A 454 9.29 -27.45 23.75
CA ASP A 454 9.77 -28.81 23.46
C ASP A 454 9.89 -29.07 21.95
N ASP A 455 8.93 -28.58 21.14
CA ASP A 455 8.87 -28.79 19.68
C ASP A 455 9.36 -27.58 18.86
N TYR A 456 9.40 -26.38 19.44
CA TYR A 456 9.64 -25.12 18.69
C TYR A 456 10.90 -24.36 19.13
N GLY A 457 11.68 -24.91 20.08
CA GLY A 457 12.91 -24.31 20.58
C GLY A 457 12.67 -23.00 21.35
N GLU A 458 13.70 -22.16 21.42
CA GLU A 458 13.69 -20.95 22.24
C GLU A 458 12.89 -19.82 21.55
N LYS A 459 11.97 -19.20 22.29
CA LYS A 459 11.16 -18.05 21.85
C LYS A 459 11.12 -16.96 22.94
N LEU A 460 11.13 -15.70 22.51
CA LEU A 460 10.91 -14.56 23.38
C LEU A 460 9.46 -14.08 23.21
N LEU A 461 8.67 -14.15 24.28
CA LEU A 461 7.26 -13.84 24.28
C LEU A 461 6.95 -12.62 25.16
N LEU A 462 6.07 -11.74 24.70
CA LEU A 462 5.51 -10.64 25.49
C LEU A 462 4.33 -11.21 26.31
N LEU A 463 4.45 -11.25 27.64
CA LEU A 463 3.49 -11.94 28.50
C LEU A 463 2.07 -11.38 28.43
N LYS A 464 1.90 -10.10 28.14
CA LYS A 464 0.58 -9.48 27.99
C LYS A 464 -0.26 -10.04 26.82
N PHE A 465 0.40 -10.67 25.84
CA PHE A 465 -0.26 -11.28 24.68
C PHE A 465 -0.11 -12.80 24.63
N ALA A 466 0.75 -13.36 25.48
CA ALA A 466 1.02 -14.79 25.51
C ALA A 466 -0.05 -15.52 26.32
N LYS A 467 -0.85 -16.34 25.64
CA LYS A 467 -1.84 -17.22 26.29
C LYS A 467 -1.13 -18.46 26.83
N MET A 468 -0.75 -18.46 28.10
CA MET A 468 -0.03 -19.54 28.78
C MET A 468 -0.74 -19.99 30.06
N ARG A 469 -0.54 -21.25 30.44
CA ARG A 469 -1.00 -21.82 31.68
C ARG A 469 0.10 -22.77 32.24
N PRO A 470 0.19 -23.04 33.55
CA PRO A 470 1.01 -24.10 34.06
C PRO A 470 0.71 -25.43 33.42
N ALA A 471 1.71 -26.18 32.98
CA ALA A 471 1.50 -27.51 32.43
C ALA A 471 0.95 -28.43 33.53
N LYS A 472 -0.17 -29.11 33.29
CA LYS A 472 -0.70 -30.13 34.16
C LYS A 472 0.34 -31.26 34.23
N GLY A 473 0.88 -31.53 35.43
CA GLY A 473 1.83 -32.59 35.68
C GLY A 473 1.25 -33.99 35.47
#